data_1640f645228bd1aae0b1d94aca6ba9cf
#
_entry.id   1640f645228bd1aae0b1d94aca6ba9cf
#
_cell.length_a   1.000
_cell.length_b   1.000
_cell.length_c   1.000
_cell.angle_alpha   90.00
_cell.angle_beta   90.00
_cell.angle_gamma   90.00
#
_symmetry.space_group_name_H-M   'P 1'
#
loop_
_entity.id
_entity.type
_entity.pdbx_description
1 polymer ?
#
loop_
_entity_poly.entity_id
_entity_poly.type
_entity_poly.pdbx_seq_one_letter_code
_entity_poly.pdbx_strand_id
1 'polypeptide(L)'
;MLRCCELQLQIHKQSQIDTLQIQCDTLKFLYGDGAVETRNEAAYNSFVGSYWSANQAAVRPWCVFKPSQAAQVSVFVLLSRLTQCPFAAKSGGHAAMAGASSAQDGITVSFMNMTDIKLSDDKKIASIEPGNIWGDVYRELTKSDVTVIGGRLYNIGVGGLTTGGGISYFSNEHGWACDNVESYDLVIATGAVIRVSATTYPDLFWALRGGGNNFGLVVNFNLKTTPLPGGKMWGGRRTYTENNFDKVAEAFHNIVVNSEQDNKAGLWHVWMYAFETKMTVPTLYYSEPNGSHAAIFDEFNKIPAYDDATQDHILAEFAAQGMNDTPPGLHEVYYVISTKADLSLQNWAKDLYFKEVMAVANISGIVPALTMQGITIPQLKKMRNNGGNALGLNVDDGPLYIIQMAVMWADGKDSEAVYRFASNLLEKISNEAKKRGLDNDFVYMNYASQYQDVVSSYGKDNKDRLKSISAKYDPNGVFQKLQPGYFKLDRAPITGTKYFSF
;
A
#
# COMPACT_ATOMS: atom_id res chain seq x y z
N MET A 1 38.20 -19.55 -20.84
CA MET A 1 37.53 -18.43 -20.22
C MET A 1 36.10 -18.77 -19.71
N LEU A 2 35.19 -19.32 -20.53
CA LEU A 2 33.82 -19.68 -20.12
C LEU A 2 33.74 -20.63 -18.91
N ARG A 3 34.52 -21.74 -18.89
CA ARG A 3 34.55 -22.69 -17.76
C ARG A 3 35.05 -22.06 -16.43
N CYS A 4 35.98 -21.10 -16.46
CA CYS A 4 36.40 -20.38 -15.24
C CYS A 4 35.32 -19.47 -14.70
N CYS A 5 34.55 -18.80 -15.56
CA CYS A 5 33.42 -17.95 -15.18
C CYS A 5 32.26 -18.79 -14.59
N GLU A 6 31.95 -19.95 -15.17
CA GLU A 6 30.97 -20.89 -14.64
C GLU A 6 31.37 -21.46 -13.27
N LEU A 7 32.64 -21.81 -13.09
CA LEU A 7 33.15 -22.31 -11.81
C LEU A 7 33.13 -21.22 -10.72
N GLN A 8 33.48 -19.98 -11.04
CA GLN A 8 33.41 -18.85 -10.11
C GLN A 8 31.95 -18.54 -9.72
N LEU A 9 31.00 -18.59 -10.67
CA LEU A 9 29.58 -18.45 -10.41
C LEU A 9 29.02 -19.56 -9.52
N GLN A 10 29.46 -20.82 -9.72
CA GLN A 10 29.05 -21.94 -8.87
C GLN A 10 29.61 -21.83 -7.45
N ILE A 11 30.88 -21.44 -7.28
CA ILE A 11 31.49 -21.24 -5.96
C ILE A 11 30.79 -20.09 -5.23
N HIS A 12 30.48 -19.00 -5.92
CA HIS A 12 29.78 -17.86 -5.32
C HIS A 12 28.34 -18.23 -4.88
N LYS A 13 27.60 -18.96 -5.72
CA LYS A 13 26.28 -19.48 -5.36
C LYS A 13 26.31 -20.44 -4.17
N GLN A 14 27.29 -21.35 -4.12
CA GLN A 14 27.43 -22.28 -3.00
C GLN A 14 27.73 -21.53 -1.69
N SER A 15 28.67 -20.57 -1.73
CA SER A 15 28.98 -19.73 -0.57
C SER A 15 27.77 -18.93 -0.07
N GLN A 16 26.91 -18.44 -0.96
CA GLN A 16 25.69 -17.72 -0.61
C GLN A 16 24.65 -18.68 0.03
N ILE A 17 24.50 -19.90 -0.50
CA ILE A 17 23.63 -20.92 0.08
C ILE A 17 24.10 -21.28 1.50
N ASP A 18 25.41 -21.49 1.69
CA ASP A 18 25.98 -21.83 2.99
C ASP A 18 25.73 -20.72 4.02
N THR A 19 25.85 -19.44 3.64
CA THR A 19 25.56 -18.32 4.54
C THR A 19 24.09 -18.17 4.88
N LEU A 20 23.16 -18.42 3.96
CA LEU A 20 21.72 -18.45 4.21
C LEU A 20 21.36 -19.57 5.19
N GLN A 21 21.90 -20.77 4.97
CA GLN A 21 21.68 -21.91 5.87
C GLN A 21 22.20 -21.58 7.28
N ILE A 22 23.42 -21.08 7.40
CA ILE A 22 24.02 -20.68 8.69
C ILE A 22 23.13 -19.66 9.42
N GLN A 23 22.61 -18.65 8.71
CA GLN A 23 21.74 -17.66 9.36
C GLN A 23 20.43 -18.26 9.81
N CYS A 24 19.76 -19.09 8.99
CA CYS A 24 18.51 -19.75 9.37
C CYS A 24 18.73 -20.69 10.56
N ASP A 25 19.80 -21.50 10.55
CA ASP A 25 20.12 -22.41 11.65
C ASP A 25 20.48 -21.66 12.94
N THR A 26 21.19 -20.53 12.82
CA THR A 26 21.51 -19.68 13.97
C THR A 26 20.23 -19.09 14.59
N LEU A 27 19.29 -18.60 13.77
CA LEU A 27 18.01 -18.09 14.25
C LEU A 27 17.18 -19.21 14.90
N LYS A 28 17.19 -20.41 14.32
CA LYS A 28 16.52 -21.60 14.86
C LYS A 28 17.13 -22.04 16.19
N PHE A 29 18.46 -22.04 16.28
CA PHE A 29 19.18 -22.35 17.53
C PHE A 29 18.87 -21.34 18.66
N LEU A 30 18.82 -20.04 18.33
CA LEU A 30 18.59 -18.97 19.30
C LEU A 30 17.15 -18.89 19.79
N TYR A 31 16.17 -19.19 18.91
CA TYR A 31 14.75 -18.89 19.17
C TYR A 31 13.81 -20.09 19.05
N GLY A 32 14.35 -21.26 18.76
CA GLY A 32 13.61 -22.51 18.67
C GLY A 32 12.99 -22.77 17.28
N ASP A 33 12.55 -24.02 17.10
CA ASP A 33 12.01 -24.52 15.83
C ASP A 33 10.76 -23.74 15.38
N GLY A 34 9.90 -23.32 16.30
CA GLY A 34 8.69 -22.57 15.99
C GLY A 34 8.93 -21.15 15.46
N ALA A 35 10.15 -20.60 15.63
CA ALA A 35 10.49 -19.27 15.15
C ALA A 35 11.01 -19.25 13.70
N VAL A 36 11.40 -20.40 13.14
CA VAL A 36 11.97 -20.49 11.80
C VAL A 36 11.35 -21.64 11.03
N GLU A 37 10.78 -21.37 9.87
CA GLU A 37 10.23 -22.35 8.95
C GLU A 37 11.14 -22.50 7.73
N THR A 38 11.40 -23.73 7.32
CA THR A 38 12.25 -24.05 6.17
C THR A 38 11.47 -24.72 5.05
N ARG A 39 12.01 -24.74 3.83
CA ARG A 39 11.33 -25.20 2.60
C ARG A 39 10.74 -26.60 2.67
N ASN A 40 11.21 -27.46 3.58
CA ASN A 40 10.77 -28.85 3.72
C ASN A 40 9.60 -28.99 4.71
N GLU A 41 9.13 -27.93 5.33
CA GLU A 41 8.12 -27.95 6.37
C GLU A 41 6.73 -27.60 5.81
N ALA A 42 5.68 -28.26 6.30
CA ALA A 42 4.30 -27.95 5.90
C ALA A 42 3.90 -26.51 6.27
N ALA A 43 4.38 -26.00 7.41
CA ALA A 43 4.15 -24.63 7.86
C ALA A 43 4.72 -23.60 6.90
N TYR A 44 5.90 -23.87 6.30
CA TYR A 44 6.48 -23.00 5.27
C TYR A 44 5.57 -22.91 4.03
N ASN A 45 5.03 -24.04 3.56
CA ASN A 45 4.14 -24.04 2.39
C ASN A 45 2.83 -23.30 2.69
N SER A 46 2.29 -23.45 3.90
CA SER A 46 1.12 -22.69 4.36
C SER A 46 1.41 -21.20 4.42
N PHE A 47 2.57 -20.80 4.96
CA PHE A 47 2.99 -19.42 5.01
C PHE A 47 3.11 -18.79 3.61
N VAL A 48 3.82 -19.45 2.69
CA VAL A 48 3.99 -18.94 1.31
C VAL A 48 2.65 -18.88 0.59
N GLY A 49 1.76 -19.85 0.78
CA GLY A 49 0.41 -19.85 0.23
C GLY A 49 -0.53 -18.79 0.82
N SER A 50 -0.15 -18.15 1.95
CA SER A 50 -0.98 -17.14 2.63
C SER A 50 -0.85 -15.72 2.07
N TYR A 51 0.03 -15.48 1.09
CA TYR A 51 0.11 -14.18 0.43
C TYR A 51 -1.16 -13.89 -0.37
N TRP A 52 -1.58 -12.63 -0.36
CA TRP A 52 -2.75 -12.20 -1.13
C TRP A 52 -2.55 -12.42 -2.63
N SER A 53 -1.44 -11.95 -3.21
CA SER A 53 -1.13 -12.07 -4.63
C SER A 53 -0.40 -13.38 -4.94
N ALA A 54 -0.83 -14.09 -5.99
CA ALA A 54 -0.12 -15.23 -6.56
C ALA A 54 1.32 -14.88 -6.97
N ASN A 55 1.57 -13.63 -7.37
CA ASN A 55 2.91 -13.16 -7.71
C ASN A 55 3.87 -13.23 -6.50
N GLN A 56 3.41 -12.85 -5.30
CA GLN A 56 4.19 -13.00 -4.08
C GLN A 56 4.27 -14.43 -3.58
N ALA A 57 3.16 -15.18 -3.68
CA ALA A 57 3.11 -16.59 -3.33
C ALA A 57 4.05 -17.46 -4.19
N ALA A 58 4.44 -17.01 -5.38
CA ALA A 58 5.43 -17.69 -6.22
C ALA A 58 6.88 -17.53 -5.74
N VAL A 59 7.17 -16.53 -4.89
CA VAL A 59 8.52 -16.28 -4.35
C VAL A 59 8.85 -17.31 -3.28
N ARG A 60 10.07 -17.86 -3.33
CA ARG A 60 10.53 -18.94 -2.44
C ARG A 60 11.70 -18.47 -1.58
N PRO A 61 11.45 -17.93 -0.35
CA PRO A 61 12.55 -17.64 0.58
C PRO A 61 13.29 -18.91 0.99
N TRP A 62 14.54 -18.77 1.42
CA TRP A 62 15.31 -19.89 1.96
C TRP A 62 14.71 -20.40 3.27
N CYS A 63 14.41 -19.46 4.16
CA CYS A 63 13.60 -19.70 5.35
C CYS A 63 12.72 -18.48 5.68
N VAL A 64 11.76 -18.68 6.57
CA VAL A 64 10.91 -17.66 7.14
C VAL A 64 11.22 -17.54 8.62
N PHE A 65 11.66 -16.36 9.06
CA PHE A 65 11.86 -16.05 10.46
C PHE A 65 10.66 -15.29 11.02
N LYS A 66 10.13 -15.73 12.17
CA LYS A 66 8.93 -15.16 12.82
C LYS A 66 9.29 -14.63 14.22
N PRO A 67 9.86 -13.42 14.33
CA PRO A 67 10.14 -12.81 15.62
C PRO A 67 8.86 -12.52 16.39
N SER A 68 8.95 -12.57 17.73
CA SER A 68 7.87 -12.21 18.65
C SER A 68 8.18 -10.93 19.47
N GLN A 69 9.34 -10.31 19.27
CA GLN A 69 9.74 -9.08 19.95
C GLN A 69 10.85 -8.33 19.22
N ALA A 70 10.96 -7.03 19.47
CA ALA A 70 11.93 -6.13 18.84
C ALA A 70 13.38 -6.59 18.95
N ALA A 71 13.78 -7.18 20.09
CA ALA A 71 15.14 -7.68 20.30
C ALA A 71 15.53 -8.79 19.30
N GLN A 72 14.58 -9.65 18.92
CA GLN A 72 14.82 -10.69 17.92
C GLN A 72 14.97 -10.10 16.51
N VAL A 73 14.23 -9.03 16.19
CA VAL A 73 14.39 -8.28 14.94
C VAL A 73 15.76 -7.58 14.90
N SER A 74 16.23 -7.04 16.03
CA SER A 74 17.56 -6.47 16.17
C SER A 74 18.67 -7.51 15.82
N VAL A 75 18.61 -8.68 16.44
CA VAL A 75 19.55 -9.79 16.16
C VAL A 75 19.47 -10.22 14.70
N PHE A 76 18.27 -10.32 14.12
CA PHE A 76 18.09 -10.63 12.70
C PHE A 76 18.82 -9.63 11.78
N VAL A 77 18.66 -8.31 12.02
CA VAL A 77 19.36 -7.26 11.24
C VAL A 77 20.88 -7.39 11.38
N LEU A 78 21.39 -7.64 12.59
CA LEU A 78 22.82 -7.82 12.83
C LEU A 78 23.39 -9.07 12.10
N LEU A 79 22.68 -10.18 12.16
CA LEU A 79 23.04 -11.41 11.43
C LEU A 79 23.02 -11.17 9.92
N SER A 80 21.99 -10.53 9.37
CA SER A 80 21.90 -10.22 7.94
C SER A 80 23.05 -9.33 7.47
N ARG A 81 23.48 -8.37 8.29
CA ARG A 81 24.69 -7.57 8.03
C ARG A 81 25.97 -8.39 8.05
N LEU A 82 26.11 -9.32 8.99
CA LEU A 82 27.28 -10.18 9.10
C LEU A 82 27.38 -11.17 7.93
N THR A 83 26.28 -11.82 7.59
CA THR A 83 26.20 -12.85 6.54
C THR A 83 25.99 -12.27 5.14
N GLN A 84 25.64 -10.99 5.01
CA GLN A 84 25.23 -10.34 3.76
C GLN A 84 24.05 -11.04 3.07
N CYS A 85 23.22 -11.76 3.83
CA CYS A 85 22.03 -12.44 3.31
C CYS A 85 20.94 -11.45 2.94
N PRO A 86 20.35 -11.54 1.72
CA PRO A 86 19.21 -10.73 1.35
C PRO A 86 17.96 -11.14 2.14
N PHE A 87 17.10 -10.16 2.38
CA PHE A 87 15.85 -10.39 3.12
C PHE A 87 14.69 -9.55 2.62
N ALA A 88 13.49 -9.92 3.04
CA ALA A 88 12.28 -9.09 2.95
C ALA A 88 11.53 -9.11 4.29
N ALA A 89 10.72 -8.07 4.53
CA ALA A 89 9.89 -7.97 5.73
C ALA A 89 8.40 -8.06 5.35
N LYS A 90 7.65 -8.95 6.04
CA LYS A 90 6.21 -9.14 5.85
C LYS A 90 5.43 -8.66 7.08
N SER A 91 4.60 -7.63 6.90
CA SER A 91 3.47 -7.29 7.75
C SER A 91 2.24 -8.10 7.29
N GLY A 92 1.26 -7.51 6.59
CA GLY A 92 0.13 -8.26 6.02
C GLY A 92 0.43 -9.03 4.74
N GLY A 93 1.40 -8.62 3.94
CA GLY A 93 1.73 -9.29 2.68
C GLY A 93 0.75 -9.01 1.54
N HIS A 94 0.16 -7.82 1.50
CA HIS A 94 -0.89 -7.41 0.54
C HIS A 94 -0.35 -6.65 -0.70
N ALA A 95 0.94 -6.69 -0.99
CA ALA A 95 1.47 -6.10 -2.22
C ALA A 95 1.17 -6.97 -3.44
N ALA A 96 0.87 -6.33 -4.58
CA ALA A 96 0.55 -7.01 -5.83
C ALA A 96 1.79 -7.66 -6.47
N MET A 97 2.97 -7.05 -6.32
CA MET A 97 4.19 -7.44 -7.01
C MET A 97 5.01 -8.49 -6.25
N ALA A 98 5.67 -9.37 -6.99
CA ALA A 98 6.63 -10.33 -6.45
C ALA A 98 7.79 -9.63 -5.73
N GLY A 99 8.31 -10.22 -4.66
CA GLY A 99 9.49 -9.75 -3.96
C GLY A 99 9.28 -8.57 -3.01
N ALA A 100 8.07 -7.99 -2.95
CA ALA A 100 7.80 -6.83 -2.09
C ALA A 100 7.92 -7.15 -0.60
N SER A 101 7.43 -8.30 -0.16
CA SER A 101 7.49 -8.77 1.23
C SER A 101 7.90 -10.24 1.38
N SER A 102 8.46 -10.82 0.32
CA SER A 102 9.07 -12.16 0.31
C SER A 102 10.39 -12.09 -0.46
N ALA A 103 11.44 -12.73 0.00
CA ALA A 103 12.77 -12.67 -0.60
C ALA A 103 13.08 -13.95 -1.37
N GLN A 104 13.15 -13.88 -2.70
CA GLN A 104 13.58 -15.04 -3.50
C GLN A 104 15.01 -15.43 -3.12
N ASP A 105 15.19 -16.70 -2.70
CA ASP A 105 16.47 -17.23 -2.23
C ASP A 105 17.17 -16.34 -1.17
N GLY A 106 16.36 -15.70 -0.32
CA GLY A 106 16.75 -14.88 0.82
C GLY A 106 15.96 -15.30 2.06
N ILE A 107 15.91 -14.45 3.08
CA ILE A 107 15.17 -14.70 4.33
C ILE A 107 13.96 -13.78 4.40
N THR A 108 12.77 -14.34 4.62
CA THR A 108 11.59 -13.50 4.91
C THR A 108 11.44 -13.36 6.42
N VAL A 109 11.52 -12.13 6.95
CA VAL A 109 11.13 -11.84 8.33
C VAL A 109 9.65 -11.50 8.35
N SER A 110 8.85 -12.33 9.03
CA SER A 110 7.41 -12.17 9.15
C SER A 110 7.02 -11.73 10.54
N PHE A 111 6.34 -10.61 10.63
CA PHE A 111 5.89 -10.06 11.91
C PHE A 111 4.61 -10.71 12.47
N MET A 112 4.17 -11.85 11.91
CA MET A 112 2.91 -12.48 12.29
C MET A 112 2.76 -12.84 13.78
N ASN A 113 3.88 -12.93 14.53
CA ASN A 113 3.89 -13.16 15.99
C ASN A 113 4.04 -11.85 16.77
N MET A 114 4.05 -10.69 16.12
CA MET A 114 4.09 -9.36 16.75
C MET A 114 2.75 -8.66 16.48
N THR A 115 1.74 -8.96 17.30
CA THR A 115 0.35 -8.55 17.08
C THR A 115 -0.27 -7.82 18.28
N ASP A 116 0.54 -7.39 19.22
CA ASP A 116 0.05 -6.61 20.37
C ASP A 116 -0.58 -5.28 19.91
N ILE A 117 -1.73 -4.96 20.52
CA ILE A 117 -2.41 -3.66 20.39
C ILE A 117 -2.62 -3.15 21.81
N LYS A 118 -1.99 -2.01 22.15
CA LYS A 118 -2.07 -1.40 23.49
C LYS A 118 -2.55 0.03 23.38
N LEU A 119 -3.60 0.35 24.09
CA LEU A 119 -4.12 1.70 24.22
C LEU A 119 -3.50 2.39 25.44
N SER A 120 -3.09 3.65 25.30
CA SER A 120 -2.64 4.46 26.45
C SER A 120 -3.79 4.70 27.45
N ASP A 121 -3.47 4.97 28.72
CA ASP A 121 -4.47 5.15 29.79
C ASP A 121 -5.45 6.30 29.48
N ASP A 122 -4.96 7.35 28.81
CA ASP A 122 -5.79 8.49 28.35
C ASP A 122 -6.48 8.24 27.03
N LYS A 123 -6.32 7.05 26.44
CA LYS A 123 -6.87 6.59 25.17
C LYS A 123 -6.47 7.44 23.94
N LYS A 124 -5.40 8.23 24.02
CA LYS A 124 -4.99 9.11 22.91
C LYS A 124 -4.01 8.48 21.94
N ILE A 125 -3.33 7.41 22.34
CA ILE A 125 -2.32 6.70 21.54
C ILE A 125 -2.63 5.20 21.56
N ALA A 126 -2.66 4.61 20.38
CA ALA A 126 -2.66 3.17 20.20
C ALA A 126 -1.28 2.71 19.72
N SER A 127 -0.62 1.87 20.52
CA SER A 127 0.62 1.16 20.17
C SER A 127 0.28 -0.12 19.47
N ILE A 128 0.68 -0.27 18.20
CA ILE A 128 0.26 -1.36 17.32
C ILE A 128 1.50 -2.02 16.71
N GLU A 129 1.67 -3.31 16.95
CA GLU A 129 2.77 -4.08 16.38
C GLU A 129 2.53 -4.40 14.88
N PRO A 130 3.61 -4.55 14.07
CA PRO A 130 3.55 -4.63 12.61
C PRO A 130 2.88 -5.89 12.04
N GLY A 131 2.66 -6.92 12.84
CA GLY A 131 1.97 -8.16 12.43
C GLY A 131 0.45 -7.99 12.31
N ASN A 132 -0.11 -6.91 12.81
CA ASN A 132 -1.54 -6.62 12.74
C ASN A 132 -2.02 -6.29 11.33
N ILE A 133 -3.29 -6.60 11.06
CA ILE A 133 -4.08 -6.13 9.93
C ILE A 133 -5.13 -5.12 10.42
N TRP A 134 -5.56 -4.22 9.53
CA TRP A 134 -6.40 -3.08 9.93
C TRP A 134 -7.75 -3.51 10.54
N GLY A 135 -8.35 -4.57 10.03
CA GLY A 135 -9.62 -5.07 10.57
C GLY A 135 -9.52 -5.49 12.04
N ASP A 136 -8.44 -6.13 12.45
CA ASP A 136 -8.22 -6.53 13.85
C ASP A 136 -7.94 -5.31 14.74
N VAL A 137 -7.18 -4.33 14.22
CA VAL A 137 -6.96 -3.04 14.91
C VAL A 137 -8.30 -2.34 15.17
N TYR A 138 -9.15 -2.21 14.17
CA TYR A 138 -10.46 -1.56 14.31
C TYR A 138 -11.36 -2.30 15.29
N ARG A 139 -11.39 -3.63 15.21
CA ARG A 139 -12.19 -4.46 16.15
C ARG A 139 -11.74 -4.28 17.58
N GLU A 140 -10.42 -4.22 17.82
CA GLU A 140 -9.89 -4.02 19.18
C GLU A 140 -10.22 -2.63 19.71
N LEU A 141 -9.96 -1.57 18.93
CA LEU A 141 -10.14 -0.19 19.36
C LEU A 141 -11.60 0.22 19.51
N THR A 142 -12.52 -0.38 18.77
CA THR A 142 -13.98 -0.19 18.93
C THR A 142 -14.46 -0.51 20.34
N LYS A 143 -13.81 -1.43 21.07
CA LYS A 143 -14.14 -1.76 22.47
C LYS A 143 -13.94 -0.56 23.42
N SER A 144 -13.19 0.44 22.98
CA SER A 144 -12.86 1.65 23.74
C SER A 144 -13.45 2.93 23.15
N ASP A 145 -14.36 2.82 22.16
CA ASP A 145 -15.01 3.93 21.45
C ASP A 145 -14.00 4.86 20.73
N VAL A 146 -12.87 4.31 20.28
CA VAL A 146 -11.85 5.04 19.50
C VAL A 146 -11.45 4.25 18.26
N THR A 147 -10.85 4.95 17.31
CA THR A 147 -10.19 4.37 16.14
C THR A 147 -8.84 5.04 15.90
N VAL A 148 -8.11 4.58 14.90
CA VAL A 148 -6.92 5.21 14.34
C VAL A 148 -7.11 5.42 12.84
N ILE A 149 -6.33 6.31 12.25
CA ILE A 149 -6.35 6.56 10.82
C ILE A 149 -5.56 5.45 10.12
N GLY A 150 -6.25 4.56 9.44
CA GLY A 150 -5.67 3.35 8.85
C GLY A 150 -6.35 2.93 7.56
N GLY A 151 -6.02 1.72 7.07
CA GLY A 151 -6.45 1.22 5.76
C GLY A 151 -7.95 0.95 5.67
N ARG A 152 -8.47 0.93 4.43
CA ARG A 152 -9.89 0.77 4.13
C ARG A 152 -10.33 -0.68 3.91
N LEU A 153 -9.38 -1.61 3.77
CA LEU A 153 -9.66 -3.04 3.64
C LEU A 153 -9.15 -3.77 4.89
N TYR A 154 -9.93 -4.75 5.34
CA TYR A 154 -9.73 -5.49 6.57
C TYR A 154 -8.36 -6.19 6.64
N ASN A 155 -7.98 -6.90 5.55
CA ASN A 155 -6.82 -7.79 5.48
C ASN A 155 -5.49 -7.10 5.13
N ILE A 156 -5.47 -5.77 5.01
CA ILE A 156 -4.24 -5.01 4.74
C ILE A 156 -3.43 -4.85 6.03
N GLY A 157 -2.12 -5.13 5.95
CA GLY A 157 -1.20 -4.98 7.07
C GLY A 157 -0.92 -3.53 7.44
N VAL A 158 -0.72 -3.29 8.73
CA VAL A 158 -0.42 -1.96 9.27
C VAL A 158 0.89 -1.41 8.73
N GLY A 159 1.94 -2.26 8.62
CA GLY A 159 3.29 -1.81 8.32
C GLY A 159 3.45 -1.18 6.95
N GLY A 160 3.18 -1.94 5.89
CA GLY A 160 3.36 -1.47 4.51
C GLY A 160 2.46 -0.29 4.18
N LEU A 161 1.20 -0.33 4.58
CA LEU A 161 0.26 0.75 4.34
C LEU A 161 0.74 2.07 4.96
N THR A 162 1.12 2.07 6.23
CA THR A 162 1.48 3.29 6.98
C THR A 162 2.81 3.88 6.48
N THR A 163 3.81 3.05 6.19
CA THR A 163 5.12 3.54 5.71
C THR A 163 5.06 4.07 4.27
N GLY A 164 4.10 3.63 3.46
CA GLY A 164 3.86 4.14 2.11
C GLY A 164 2.87 5.31 2.01
N GLY A 165 2.33 5.78 3.16
CA GLY A 165 1.34 6.86 3.23
C GLY A 165 0.06 6.43 3.94
N GLY A 166 -0.83 5.70 3.27
CA GLY A 166 -2.03 5.10 3.85
C GLY A 166 -3.29 5.94 3.76
N ILE A 167 -4.04 5.82 2.66
CA ILE A 167 -5.35 6.45 2.49
C ILE A 167 -6.38 5.76 3.40
N SER A 168 -7.18 6.56 4.11
CA SER A 168 -8.19 6.13 5.08
C SER A 168 -9.58 6.67 4.72
N TYR A 169 -10.63 6.11 5.31
CA TYR A 169 -11.98 6.70 5.32
C TYR A 169 -12.00 8.10 5.95
N PHE A 170 -11.09 8.37 6.87
CA PHE A 170 -11.00 9.62 7.63
C PHE A 170 -9.96 10.61 7.08
N SER A 171 -9.44 10.37 5.86
CA SER A 171 -8.31 11.16 5.33
C SER A 171 -8.63 12.65 5.13
N ASN A 172 -9.87 13.01 4.81
CA ASN A 172 -10.27 14.40 4.67
C ASN A 172 -10.21 15.16 6.00
N GLU A 173 -10.51 14.50 7.12
CA GLU A 173 -10.49 15.10 8.45
C GLU A 173 -9.09 15.12 9.07
N HIS A 174 -8.29 14.07 8.82
CA HIS A 174 -7.08 13.80 9.59
C HIS A 174 -5.79 13.68 8.76
N GLY A 175 -5.86 13.63 7.44
CA GLY A 175 -4.73 13.27 6.57
C GLY A 175 -4.61 11.75 6.39
N TRP A 176 -3.49 11.28 5.92
CA TRP A 176 -3.24 9.86 5.69
C TRP A 176 -2.73 9.16 6.97
N ALA A 177 -2.65 7.83 6.97
CA ALA A 177 -2.22 7.08 8.14
C ALA A 177 -0.84 7.53 8.66
N CYS A 178 0.12 7.78 7.76
CA CYS A 178 1.45 8.25 8.12
C CYS A 178 1.47 9.62 8.80
N ASP A 179 0.48 10.49 8.53
CA ASP A 179 0.38 11.84 9.13
C ASP A 179 -0.12 11.77 10.58
N ASN A 180 -0.72 10.62 10.97
CA ASN A 180 -1.30 10.38 12.29
C ASN A 180 -0.42 9.51 13.19
N VAL A 181 0.80 9.19 12.76
CA VAL A 181 1.79 8.55 13.61
C VAL A 181 2.36 9.55 14.60
N GLU A 182 2.32 9.23 15.89
CA GLU A 182 2.98 9.98 16.96
C GLU A 182 4.46 9.60 17.07
N SER A 183 4.76 8.30 17.00
CA SER A 183 6.13 7.79 16.95
C SER A 183 6.21 6.38 16.40
N TYR A 184 7.39 6.00 15.94
CA TYR A 184 7.74 4.65 15.53
C TYR A 184 8.77 4.07 16.50
N ASP A 185 8.67 2.79 16.87
CA ASP A 185 9.80 2.04 17.39
C ASP A 185 10.45 1.30 16.21
N LEU A 186 11.71 1.58 15.95
CA LEU A 186 12.41 1.22 14.72
C LEU A 186 13.71 0.48 15.00
N VAL A 187 13.93 -0.64 14.35
CA VAL A 187 15.24 -1.30 14.28
C VAL A 187 16.01 -0.74 13.09
N ILE A 188 17.06 0.03 13.37
CA ILE A 188 17.92 0.64 12.34
C ILE A 188 19.04 -0.31 11.89
N ALA A 189 19.82 0.10 10.89
CA ALA A 189 20.89 -0.72 10.29
C ALA A 189 21.99 -1.17 11.28
N THR A 190 22.17 -0.48 12.40
CA THR A 190 23.11 -0.91 13.46
C THR A 190 22.55 -2.01 14.36
N GLY A 191 21.30 -2.40 14.21
CA GLY A 191 20.58 -3.29 15.12
C GLY A 191 19.98 -2.57 16.33
N ALA A 192 20.26 -1.28 16.54
CA ALA A 192 19.67 -0.55 17.66
C ALA A 192 18.16 -0.36 17.46
N VAL A 193 17.40 -0.54 18.54
CA VAL A 193 15.98 -0.22 18.61
C VAL A 193 15.87 1.22 19.11
N ILE A 194 15.31 2.11 18.29
CA ILE A 194 15.17 3.53 18.63
C ILE A 194 13.71 3.99 18.50
N ARG A 195 13.30 4.95 19.33
CA ARG A 195 12.02 5.64 19.18
C ARG A 195 12.21 6.89 18.34
N VAL A 196 11.42 7.01 17.28
CA VAL A 196 11.50 8.08 16.29
C VAL A 196 10.20 8.88 16.30
N SER A 197 10.27 10.19 16.49
CA SER A 197 9.11 11.09 16.57
C SER A 197 9.43 12.46 15.96
N ALA A 198 8.46 13.37 15.93
CA ALA A 198 8.67 14.76 15.48
C ALA A 198 9.73 15.52 16.29
N THR A 199 10.00 15.12 17.54
CA THR A 199 10.99 15.74 18.42
C THR A 199 12.26 14.90 18.64
N THR A 200 12.21 13.61 18.29
CA THR A 200 13.32 12.67 18.44
C THR A 200 13.62 12.05 17.08
N TYR A 201 14.78 12.34 16.50
CA TYR A 201 15.15 12.00 15.11
C TYR A 201 14.14 12.54 14.07
N PRO A 202 13.86 13.85 14.05
CA PRO A 202 12.79 14.43 13.22
C PRO A 202 13.01 14.26 11.72
N ASP A 203 14.23 14.17 11.25
CA ASP A 203 14.57 13.87 9.86
C ASP A 203 14.15 12.44 9.49
N LEU A 204 14.47 11.46 10.33
CA LEU A 204 14.09 10.07 10.14
C LEU A 204 12.56 9.89 10.28
N PHE A 205 11.92 10.63 11.20
CA PHE A 205 10.47 10.65 11.34
C PHE A 205 9.77 11.13 10.06
N TRP A 206 10.30 12.19 9.44
CA TRP A 206 9.82 12.68 8.16
C TRP A 206 9.98 11.62 7.05
N ALA A 207 11.14 10.96 6.99
CA ALA A 207 11.45 9.95 5.97
C ALA A 207 10.58 8.68 6.08
N LEU A 208 10.20 8.26 7.29
CA LEU A 208 9.33 7.10 7.53
C LEU A 208 7.88 7.34 7.08
N ARG A 209 7.47 8.60 6.91
CA ARG A 209 6.13 8.98 6.48
C ARG A 209 6.08 9.11 4.96
N GLY A 210 5.92 7.98 4.26
CA GLY A 210 5.86 7.86 2.81
C GLY A 210 7.12 7.29 2.15
N GLY A 211 8.22 7.10 2.91
CA GLY A 211 9.48 6.58 2.36
C GLY A 211 9.59 5.06 2.29
N GLY A 212 8.54 4.31 2.65
CA GLY A 212 8.48 2.86 2.53
C GLY A 212 9.48 2.11 3.42
N ASN A 213 10.03 1.01 2.90
CA ASN A 213 10.91 0.08 3.63
C ASN A 213 12.42 0.43 3.53
N ASN A 214 12.75 1.72 3.47
CA ASN A 214 14.10 2.19 3.13
C ASN A 214 14.98 2.58 4.33
N PHE A 215 14.43 2.64 5.57
CA PHE A 215 15.09 3.27 6.69
C PHE A 215 15.26 2.38 7.93
N GLY A 216 14.64 1.21 7.94
CA GLY A 216 14.65 0.29 9.06
C GLY A 216 13.43 -0.64 9.07
N LEU A 217 13.37 -1.53 10.06
CA LEU A 217 12.23 -2.39 10.33
C LEU A 217 11.44 -1.79 11.50
N VAL A 218 10.23 -1.30 11.20
CA VAL A 218 9.33 -0.79 12.24
C VAL A 218 8.78 -1.96 13.03
N VAL A 219 8.97 -1.91 14.34
CA VAL A 219 8.54 -2.94 15.29
C VAL A 219 7.34 -2.51 16.15
N ASN A 220 7.01 -1.22 16.13
CA ASN A 220 5.78 -0.69 16.73
C ASN A 220 5.39 0.65 16.09
N PHE A 221 4.09 0.83 15.84
CA PHE A 221 3.46 2.05 15.36
C PHE A 221 2.64 2.66 16.52
N ASN A 222 3.04 3.82 17.01
CA ASN A 222 2.26 4.58 17.99
C ASN A 222 1.39 5.59 17.25
N LEU A 223 0.11 5.28 17.07
CA LEU A 223 -0.84 6.06 16.27
C LEU A 223 -1.74 6.90 17.18
N LYS A 224 -2.02 8.14 16.79
CA LYS A 224 -3.03 8.98 17.40
C LYS A 224 -4.40 8.37 17.22
N THR A 225 -5.17 8.30 18.29
CA THR A 225 -6.55 7.84 18.23
C THR A 225 -7.50 8.99 17.91
N THR A 226 -8.66 8.63 17.38
CA THR A 226 -9.79 9.53 17.14
C THR A 226 -11.03 8.91 17.76
N PRO A 227 -11.89 9.67 18.45
CA PRO A 227 -13.16 9.17 18.96
C PRO A 227 -14.03 8.61 17.82
N LEU A 228 -14.55 7.40 18.00
CA LEU A 228 -15.50 6.77 17.09
C LEU A 228 -16.50 5.94 17.91
N PRO A 229 -17.55 6.55 18.47
CA PRO A 229 -18.51 5.90 19.36
C PRO A 229 -19.15 4.66 18.73
N GLY A 230 -19.04 3.50 19.41
CA GLY A 230 -19.48 2.20 18.91
C GLY A 230 -18.81 1.75 17.61
N GLY A 231 -17.73 2.40 17.20
CA GLY A 231 -17.05 2.12 15.92
C GLY A 231 -17.90 2.46 14.69
N LYS A 232 -18.95 3.30 14.81
CA LYS A 232 -19.96 3.49 13.77
C LYS A 232 -19.62 4.59 12.79
N MET A 233 -19.85 4.30 11.51
CA MET A 233 -19.79 5.24 10.39
C MET A 233 -20.85 4.84 9.35
N TRP A 234 -21.13 5.71 8.40
CA TRP A 234 -21.99 5.40 7.27
C TRP A 234 -21.16 5.14 6.01
N GLY A 235 -21.63 4.26 5.12
CA GLY A 235 -21.04 4.07 3.80
C GLY A 235 -21.60 2.86 3.07
N GLY A 236 -21.01 2.59 1.91
CA GLY A 236 -21.37 1.45 1.09
C GLY A 236 -21.19 1.72 -0.39
N ARG A 237 -21.43 0.70 -1.18
CA ARG A 237 -21.34 0.75 -2.64
C ARG A 237 -22.70 1.10 -3.25
N ARG A 238 -22.64 1.89 -4.32
CA ARG A 238 -23.76 2.06 -5.25
C ARG A 238 -23.33 1.59 -6.63
N THR A 239 -24.13 0.77 -7.28
CA THR A 239 -23.85 0.29 -8.63
C THR A 239 -24.73 1.04 -9.63
N TYR A 240 -24.11 1.50 -10.72
CA TYR A 240 -24.82 2.20 -11.80
C TYR A 240 -24.47 1.59 -13.16
N THR A 241 -25.47 1.61 -14.05
CA THR A 241 -25.34 1.23 -15.46
C THR A 241 -25.01 2.41 -16.35
N GLU A 242 -24.68 2.15 -17.61
CA GLU A 242 -24.15 3.12 -18.60
C GLU A 242 -24.97 4.41 -18.72
N ASN A 243 -26.31 4.33 -18.57
CA ASN A 243 -27.21 5.50 -18.67
C ASN A 243 -26.97 6.60 -17.63
N ASN A 244 -26.29 6.27 -16.54
CA ASN A 244 -26.02 7.20 -15.44
C ASN A 244 -24.52 7.58 -15.31
N PHE A 245 -23.64 7.10 -16.19
CA PHE A 245 -22.19 7.27 -16.04
C PHE A 245 -21.75 8.73 -15.95
N ASP A 246 -22.28 9.59 -16.80
CA ASP A 246 -21.87 11.00 -16.81
C ASP A 246 -22.34 11.74 -15.55
N LYS A 247 -23.54 11.43 -15.06
CA LYS A 247 -24.05 12.00 -13.79
C LYS A 247 -23.23 11.54 -12.59
N VAL A 248 -22.85 10.24 -12.56
CA VAL A 248 -22.02 9.67 -11.49
C VAL A 248 -20.60 10.26 -11.55
N ALA A 249 -20.05 10.47 -12.76
CA ALA A 249 -18.77 11.13 -12.95
C ALA A 249 -18.77 12.58 -12.44
N GLU A 250 -19.82 13.33 -12.73
CA GLU A 250 -20.01 14.70 -12.27
C GLU A 250 -20.16 14.77 -10.74
N ALA A 251 -21.02 13.92 -10.16
CA ALA A 251 -21.20 13.84 -8.71
C ALA A 251 -19.91 13.45 -7.97
N PHE A 252 -19.10 12.54 -8.52
CA PHE A 252 -17.78 12.22 -7.99
C PHE A 252 -16.85 13.44 -8.02
N HIS A 253 -16.76 14.10 -9.18
CA HIS A 253 -15.94 15.30 -9.35
C HIS A 253 -16.32 16.37 -8.31
N ASN A 254 -17.62 16.66 -8.17
CA ASN A 254 -18.12 17.69 -7.28
C ASN A 254 -17.81 17.42 -5.81
N ILE A 255 -17.88 16.16 -5.34
CA ILE A 255 -17.45 15.81 -3.97
C ILE A 255 -15.94 16.06 -3.78
N VAL A 256 -15.11 15.72 -4.75
CA VAL A 256 -13.66 15.89 -4.64
C VAL A 256 -13.28 17.37 -4.58
N VAL A 257 -13.83 18.20 -5.46
CA VAL A 257 -13.48 19.62 -5.54
C VAL A 257 -14.13 20.46 -4.44
N ASN A 258 -15.29 20.03 -3.91
CA ASN A 258 -16.03 20.72 -2.84
C ASN A 258 -15.82 20.08 -1.45
N SER A 259 -14.86 19.22 -1.27
CA SER A 259 -14.61 18.46 -0.03
C SER A 259 -14.37 19.34 1.22
N GLU A 260 -14.04 20.63 1.05
CA GLU A 260 -13.92 21.59 2.17
C GLU A 260 -15.28 21.96 2.77
N GLN A 261 -16.39 21.75 2.06
CA GLN A 261 -17.74 22.03 2.57
C GLN A 261 -18.17 20.99 3.62
N ASP A 262 -17.72 19.73 3.46
CA ASP A 262 -17.96 18.66 4.41
C ASP A 262 -16.80 17.63 4.34
N ASN A 263 -15.83 17.79 5.22
CA ASN A 263 -14.65 16.94 5.25
C ASN A 263 -14.88 15.54 5.88
N LYS A 264 -16.08 15.26 6.38
CA LYS A 264 -16.47 13.92 6.84
C LYS A 264 -16.78 12.97 5.70
N ALA A 265 -17.14 13.52 4.54
CA ALA A 265 -17.48 12.74 3.36
C ALA A 265 -16.26 12.37 2.54
N GLY A 266 -16.33 11.22 1.89
CA GLY A 266 -15.36 10.80 0.90
C GLY A 266 -15.87 9.65 0.05
N LEU A 267 -15.11 9.35 -0.99
CA LEU A 267 -15.44 8.23 -1.87
C LEU A 267 -14.21 7.80 -2.69
N TRP A 268 -14.29 6.62 -3.26
CA TRP A 268 -13.54 6.23 -4.45
C TRP A 268 -14.52 5.71 -5.49
N HIS A 269 -14.13 5.73 -6.74
CA HIS A 269 -14.97 5.47 -7.88
C HIS A 269 -14.30 4.44 -8.79
N VAL A 270 -15.02 3.39 -9.17
CA VAL A 270 -14.52 2.30 -10.00
C VAL A 270 -15.32 2.21 -11.29
N TRP A 271 -14.64 2.26 -12.42
CA TRP A 271 -15.15 1.86 -13.72
C TRP A 271 -14.72 0.42 -13.98
N MET A 272 -15.65 -0.45 -14.32
CA MET A 272 -15.34 -1.85 -14.55
C MET A 272 -16.16 -2.44 -15.70
N TYR A 273 -15.56 -3.42 -16.37
CA TYR A 273 -16.22 -4.29 -17.32
C TYR A 273 -16.17 -5.71 -16.76
N ALA A 274 -17.33 -6.24 -16.42
CA ALA A 274 -17.47 -7.59 -15.87
C ALA A 274 -18.80 -8.20 -16.31
N PHE A 275 -18.83 -9.52 -16.50
CA PHE A 275 -20.03 -10.24 -16.94
C PHE A 275 -20.66 -9.62 -18.20
N GLU A 276 -19.83 -9.26 -19.18
CA GLU A 276 -20.25 -8.61 -20.44
C GLU A 276 -21.00 -7.27 -20.25
N THR A 277 -20.86 -6.67 -19.06
CA THR A 277 -21.57 -5.43 -18.72
C THR A 277 -20.59 -4.34 -18.28
N LYS A 278 -20.80 -3.13 -18.79
CA LYS A 278 -20.15 -1.93 -18.29
C LYS A 278 -20.86 -1.44 -17.03
N MET A 279 -20.12 -1.22 -15.96
CA MET A 279 -20.65 -0.75 -14.68
C MET A 279 -19.74 0.33 -14.09
N THR A 280 -20.32 1.12 -13.20
CA THR A 280 -19.56 1.96 -12.31
C THR A 280 -20.00 1.77 -10.87
N VAL A 281 -19.05 1.69 -9.96
CA VAL A 281 -19.27 1.35 -8.56
C VAL A 281 -18.55 2.34 -7.66
N PRO A 282 -19.13 3.53 -7.40
CA PRO A 282 -18.63 4.40 -6.34
C PRO A 282 -18.90 3.75 -4.98
N THR A 283 -17.89 3.82 -4.10
CA THR A 283 -18.03 3.52 -2.68
C THR A 283 -18.05 4.83 -1.92
N LEU A 284 -19.18 5.18 -1.38
CA LEU A 284 -19.41 6.39 -0.59
C LEU A 284 -19.13 6.10 0.88
N TYR A 285 -18.59 7.07 1.61
CA TYR A 285 -18.44 6.94 3.06
C TYR A 285 -18.54 8.30 3.75
N TYR A 286 -18.98 8.24 5.00
CA TYR A 286 -19.11 9.39 5.92
C TYR A 286 -18.63 8.97 7.30
N SER A 287 -17.80 9.77 7.96
CA SER A 287 -17.14 9.41 9.21
C SER A 287 -18.08 9.30 10.42
N GLU A 288 -19.36 9.62 10.26
CA GLU A 288 -20.42 9.50 11.28
C GLU A 288 -21.58 8.64 10.75
N PRO A 289 -22.44 8.11 11.64
CA PRO A 289 -23.70 7.47 11.23
C PRO A 289 -24.66 8.43 10.51
N ASN A 290 -25.64 7.86 9.78
CA ASN A 290 -26.66 8.58 9.03
C ASN A 290 -26.15 9.51 7.92
N GLY A 291 -24.97 9.22 7.34
CA GLY A 291 -24.33 10.04 6.30
C GLY A 291 -25.16 10.19 5.02
N SER A 292 -26.19 9.35 4.78
CA SER A 292 -27.10 9.48 3.64
C SER A 292 -27.79 10.86 3.55
N HIS A 293 -27.92 11.55 4.66
CA HIS A 293 -28.56 12.89 4.75
C HIS A 293 -27.57 14.04 4.60
N ALA A 294 -26.27 13.77 4.47
CA ALA A 294 -25.27 14.82 4.28
C ALA A 294 -25.45 15.47 2.89
N ALA A 295 -25.61 16.79 2.86
CA ALA A 295 -25.92 17.55 1.64
C ALA A 295 -24.91 17.35 0.51
N ILE A 296 -23.65 17.03 0.84
CA ILE A 296 -22.61 16.72 -0.13
C ILE A 296 -22.93 15.49 -0.99
N PHE A 297 -23.83 14.60 -0.56
CA PHE A 297 -24.30 13.43 -1.31
C PHE A 297 -25.61 13.65 -2.07
N ASP A 298 -26.18 14.86 -2.05
CA ASP A 298 -27.49 15.16 -2.68
C ASP A 298 -27.50 14.84 -4.19
N GLU A 299 -26.40 15.04 -4.89
CA GLU A 299 -26.29 14.69 -6.30
C GLU A 299 -26.39 13.17 -6.50
N PHE A 300 -25.60 12.39 -5.74
CA PHE A 300 -25.68 10.94 -5.78
C PHE A 300 -27.07 10.42 -5.39
N ASN A 301 -27.71 11.03 -4.39
CA ASN A 301 -29.03 10.63 -3.92
C ASN A 301 -30.15 10.83 -4.98
N LYS A 302 -29.92 11.70 -5.98
CA LYS A 302 -30.84 11.93 -7.11
C LYS A 302 -30.61 10.99 -8.29
N ILE A 303 -29.49 10.27 -8.33
CA ILE A 303 -29.17 9.34 -9.42
C ILE A 303 -29.75 7.96 -9.08
N PRO A 304 -30.65 7.39 -9.90
CA PRO A 304 -31.20 6.06 -9.62
C PRO A 304 -30.11 4.99 -9.76
N ALA A 305 -29.78 4.33 -8.66
CA ALA A 305 -28.84 3.23 -8.63
C ALA A 305 -29.49 1.92 -9.08
N TYR A 306 -28.71 1.04 -9.72
CA TYR A 306 -29.11 -0.34 -9.98
C TYR A 306 -29.11 -1.15 -8.68
N ASP A 307 -28.13 -0.90 -7.81
CA ASP A 307 -28.02 -1.47 -6.48
C ASP A 307 -27.46 -0.41 -5.52
N ASP A 308 -27.99 -0.34 -4.31
CA ASP A 308 -27.56 0.57 -3.24
C ASP A 308 -27.39 -0.20 -1.94
N ALA A 309 -26.13 -0.41 -1.53
CA ALA A 309 -25.73 -1.09 -0.31
C ALA A 309 -25.23 -0.11 0.77
N THR A 310 -25.59 1.19 0.65
CA THR A 310 -25.17 2.20 1.65
C THR A 310 -26.00 2.09 2.92
N GLN A 311 -25.34 2.03 4.07
CA GLN A 311 -25.97 1.96 5.40
C GLN A 311 -24.96 2.34 6.50
N ASP A 312 -25.44 2.37 7.75
CA ASP A 312 -24.53 2.47 8.90
C ASP A 312 -23.82 1.12 9.14
N HIS A 313 -22.53 1.18 9.42
CA HIS A 313 -21.69 0.03 9.68
C HIS A 313 -20.82 0.25 10.92
N ILE A 314 -20.36 -0.83 11.52
CA ILE A 314 -19.15 -0.82 12.35
C ILE A 314 -17.95 -0.80 11.40
N LEU A 315 -16.95 0.05 11.66
CA LEU A 315 -15.79 0.27 10.78
C LEU A 315 -15.07 -1.03 10.37
N ALA A 316 -14.89 -1.98 11.31
CA ALA A 316 -14.26 -3.27 11.01
C ALA A 316 -15.10 -4.11 10.02
N GLU A 317 -16.43 -4.06 10.14
CA GLU A 317 -17.35 -4.78 9.24
C GLU A 317 -17.38 -4.11 7.87
N PHE A 318 -17.36 -2.78 7.81
CA PHE A 318 -17.30 -2.05 6.56
C PHE A 318 -15.99 -2.35 5.80
N ALA A 319 -14.85 -2.35 6.51
CA ALA A 319 -13.57 -2.74 5.93
C ALA A 319 -13.55 -4.19 5.42
N ALA A 320 -14.32 -5.10 6.05
CA ALA A 320 -14.40 -6.51 5.64
C ALA A 320 -15.21 -6.71 4.34
N GLN A 321 -16.17 -5.82 4.01
CA GLN A 321 -16.95 -5.94 2.78
C GLN A 321 -16.09 -5.93 1.52
N GLY A 322 -15.02 -5.12 1.49
CA GLY A 322 -14.09 -5.06 0.36
C GLY A 322 -13.23 -6.32 0.15
N MET A 323 -13.19 -7.25 1.11
CA MET A 323 -12.40 -8.50 0.96
C MET A 323 -12.97 -9.41 -0.13
N ASN A 324 -14.29 -9.40 -0.33
CA ASN A 324 -14.93 -10.22 -1.36
C ASN A 324 -14.58 -9.74 -2.78
N ASP A 325 -14.21 -8.47 -2.93
CA ASP A 325 -13.85 -7.88 -4.21
C ASP A 325 -12.37 -8.10 -4.56
N THR A 326 -11.57 -8.52 -3.57
CA THR A 326 -10.12 -8.74 -3.70
C THR A 326 -9.73 -10.10 -3.14
N PRO A 327 -10.22 -11.23 -3.72
CA PRO A 327 -9.94 -12.57 -3.23
C PRO A 327 -8.43 -12.87 -3.33
N PRO A 328 -7.85 -13.63 -2.39
CA PRO A 328 -6.45 -14.03 -2.47
C PRO A 328 -6.22 -15.09 -3.56
N GLY A 329 -4.96 -15.24 -3.97
CA GLY A 329 -4.52 -16.33 -4.84
C GLY A 329 -4.62 -16.06 -6.34
N LEU A 330 -4.99 -14.85 -6.73
CA LEU A 330 -4.94 -14.39 -8.13
C LEU A 330 -3.64 -13.65 -8.42
N HIS A 331 -3.28 -13.59 -9.69
CA HIS A 331 -2.27 -12.65 -10.16
C HIS A 331 -2.82 -11.23 -10.09
N GLU A 332 -1.98 -10.30 -9.70
CA GLU A 332 -2.38 -8.91 -9.44
C GLU A 332 -1.38 -7.94 -10.09
N VAL A 333 -1.90 -6.86 -10.63
CA VAL A 333 -1.09 -5.70 -11.01
C VAL A 333 -1.82 -4.42 -10.63
N TYR A 334 -1.06 -3.51 -10.05
CA TYR A 334 -1.44 -2.12 -9.88
C TYR A 334 -0.56 -1.25 -10.78
N TYR A 335 -1.17 -0.22 -11.36
CA TYR A 335 -0.51 0.87 -12.06
C TYR A 335 -1.22 2.16 -11.68
N VAL A 336 -0.49 3.24 -11.45
CA VAL A 336 -1.10 4.48 -10.94
C VAL A 336 -0.44 5.72 -11.53
N ILE A 337 -1.27 6.74 -11.80
CA ILE A 337 -0.84 8.10 -12.11
C ILE A 337 -1.64 9.08 -11.27
N SER A 338 -1.17 10.33 -11.19
CA SER A 338 -1.94 11.43 -10.62
C SER A 338 -2.16 12.53 -11.65
N THR A 339 -3.30 13.20 -11.55
CA THR A 339 -3.65 14.35 -12.38
C THR A 339 -4.35 15.41 -11.53
N LYS A 340 -4.40 16.65 -12.00
CA LYS A 340 -5.34 17.62 -11.43
C LYS A 340 -6.77 17.13 -11.62
N ALA A 341 -7.65 17.41 -10.66
CA ALA A 341 -9.04 16.99 -10.74
C ALA A 341 -9.77 17.78 -11.83
N ASP A 342 -10.13 17.09 -12.92
CA ASP A 342 -10.82 17.64 -14.07
C ASP A 342 -11.87 16.67 -14.62
N LEU A 343 -13.13 17.11 -14.71
CA LEU A 343 -14.25 16.28 -15.15
C LEU A 343 -14.13 15.84 -16.62
N SER A 344 -13.60 16.72 -17.49
CA SER A 344 -13.45 16.41 -18.90
C SER A 344 -12.38 15.35 -19.15
N LEU A 345 -11.26 15.41 -18.41
CA LEU A 345 -10.22 14.38 -18.45
C LEU A 345 -10.73 13.05 -17.86
N GLN A 346 -11.48 13.10 -16.76
CA GLN A 346 -12.11 11.93 -16.14
C GLN A 346 -13.03 11.21 -17.14
N ASN A 347 -13.92 11.93 -17.82
CA ASN A 347 -14.81 11.36 -18.83
C ASN A 347 -14.05 10.80 -20.02
N TRP A 348 -13.04 11.49 -20.50
CA TRP A 348 -12.18 11.00 -21.56
C TRP A 348 -11.45 9.69 -21.18
N ALA A 349 -10.94 9.61 -19.95
CA ALA A 349 -10.27 8.41 -19.43
C ALA A 349 -11.25 7.22 -19.29
N LYS A 350 -12.48 7.48 -18.82
CA LYS A 350 -13.58 6.49 -18.77
C LYS A 350 -13.88 5.93 -20.17
N ASP A 351 -14.05 6.80 -21.17
CA ASP A 351 -14.38 6.40 -22.53
C ASP A 351 -13.23 5.60 -23.16
N LEU A 352 -12.00 6.02 -22.96
CA LEU A 352 -10.82 5.28 -23.39
C LEU A 352 -10.75 3.90 -22.74
N TYR A 353 -10.98 3.80 -21.42
CA TYR A 353 -11.00 2.54 -20.68
C TYR A 353 -12.01 1.56 -21.28
N PHE A 354 -13.27 1.97 -21.48
CA PHE A 354 -14.30 1.09 -22.01
C PHE A 354 -14.06 0.69 -23.48
N LYS A 355 -13.30 1.49 -24.22
CA LYS A 355 -12.85 1.13 -25.56
C LYS A 355 -11.76 0.07 -25.54
N GLU A 356 -10.78 0.19 -24.64
CA GLU A 356 -9.58 -0.65 -24.65
C GLU A 356 -9.70 -1.92 -23.81
N VAL A 357 -10.57 -1.95 -22.81
CA VAL A 357 -10.77 -3.11 -21.94
C VAL A 357 -11.19 -4.37 -22.69
N MET A 358 -11.83 -4.21 -23.84
CA MET A 358 -12.25 -5.32 -24.71
C MET A 358 -11.08 -6.18 -25.20
N ALA A 359 -9.87 -5.63 -25.25
CA ALA A 359 -8.65 -6.37 -25.66
C ALA A 359 -8.25 -7.47 -24.66
N VAL A 360 -8.67 -7.36 -23.41
CA VAL A 360 -8.35 -8.31 -22.33
C VAL A 360 -9.60 -8.99 -21.75
N ALA A 361 -10.79 -8.64 -22.19
CA ALA A 361 -12.07 -9.11 -21.62
C ALA A 361 -12.25 -10.64 -21.64
N ASN A 362 -11.55 -11.35 -22.54
CA ASN A 362 -11.63 -12.81 -22.68
C ASN A 362 -10.58 -13.56 -21.82
N ILE A 363 -9.72 -12.87 -21.07
CA ILE A 363 -8.74 -13.50 -20.20
C ILE A 363 -9.49 -14.13 -19.00
N SER A 364 -9.14 -15.37 -18.71
CA SER A 364 -9.81 -16.12 -17.65
C SER A 364 -9.65 -15.46 -16.27
N GLY A 365 -10.79 -15.25 -15.60
CA GLY A 365 -10.84 -14.66 -14.25
C GLY A 365 -10.37 -13.20 -14.19
N ILE A 366 -10.30 -12.50 -15.33
CA ILE A 366 -9.89 -11.10 -15.33
C ILE A 366 -10.96 -10.21 -14.71
N VAL A 367 -10.52 -9.31 -13.83
CA VAL A 367 -11.30 -8.17 -13.35
C VAL A 367 -10.45 -6.90 -13.53
N PRO A 368 -10.61 -6.22 -14.66
CA PRO A 368 -9.91 -4.97 -14.93
C PRO A 368 -10.72 -3.82 -14.34
N ALA A 369 -10.13 -3.06 -13.42
CA ALA A 369 -10.78 -1.92 -12.79
C ALA A 369 -9.97 -0.64 -13.00
N LEU A 370 -10.61 0.39 -13.59
CA LEU A 370 -10.08 1.75 -13.57
C LEU A 370 -10.66 2.47 -12.35
N THR A 371 -9.83 2.66 -11.33
CA THR A 371 -10.23 3.26 -10.06
C THR A 371 -9.77 4.71 -9.99
N MET A 372 -10.64 5.61 -9.58
CA MET A 372 -10.33 7.02 -9.35
C MET A 372 -10.60 7.40 -7.89
N GLN A 373 -9.68 8.16 -7.29
CA GLN A 373 -9.78 8.64 -5.92
C GLN A 373 -9.31 10.08 -5.84
N GLY A 374 -9.94 10.88 -4.99
CA GLY A 374 -9.52 12.26 -4.76
C GLY A 374 -8.41 12.37 -3.72
N ILE A 375 -7.35 13.13 -4.02
CA ILE A 375 -6.51 13.76 -3.02
C ILE A 375 -7.04 15.18 -2.87
N THR A 376 -7.79 15.41 -1.82
CA THR A 376 -8.58 16.64 -1.64
C THR A 376 -7.77 17.74 -0.94
N ILE A 377 -8.24 18.97 -1.04
CA ILE A 377 -7.62 20.10 -0.32
C ILE A 377 -7.52 19.87 1.20
N PRO A 378 -8.56 19.35 1.90
CA PRO A 378 -8.43 18.98 3.30
C PRO A 378 -7.29 18.01 3.58
N GLN A 379 -7.14 16.96 2.79
CA GLN A 379 -6.04 16.00 2.93
C GLN A 379 -4.67 16.66 2.78
N LEU A 380 -4.47 17.45 1.71
CA LEU A 380 -3.23 18.15 1.43
C LEU A 380 -2.84 19.13 2.55
N LYS A 381 -3.83 19.82 3.15
CA LYS A 381 -3.60 20.67 4.32
C LYS A 381 -3.07 19.88 5.54
N LYS A 382 -3.63 18.67 5.78
CA LYS A 382 -3.24 17.83 6.92
C LYS A 382 -1.85 17.21 6.75
N MET A 383 -1.40 16.93 5.53
CA MET A 383 -0.08 16.38 5.23
C MET A 383 1.08 17.29 5.66
N ARG A 384 0.83 18.58 5.92
CA ARG A 384 1.83 19.53 6.43
C ARG A 384 2.04 19.43 7.95
N ASN A 385 1.19 18.71 8.68
CA ASN A 385 1.26 18.60 10.13
C ASN A 385 2.53 17.84 10.57
N ASN A 386 2.98 18.14 11.80
CA ASN A 386 4.12 17.48 12.45
C ASN A 386 5.40 17.50 11.60
N GLY A 387 5.67 18.55 10.86
CA GLY A 387 6.87 18.70 10.01
C GLY A 387 6.73 18.08 8.61
N GLY A 388 5.52 17.72 8.19
CA GLY A 388 5.23 17.19 6.86
C GLY A 388 5.63 15.71 6.67
N ASN A 389 5.51 15.20 5.47
CA ASN A 389 5.86 13.85 5.06
C ASN A 389 6.71 13.87 3.78
N ALA A 390 7.17 12.69 3.32
CA ALA A 390 8.07 12.58 2.18
C ALA A 390 7.38 12.57 0.81
N LEU A 391 6.04 12.58 0.76
CA LEU A 391 5.26 12.30 -0.45
C LEU A 391 5.36 13.40 -1.54
N GLY A 392 5.81 14.60 -1.21
CA GLY A 392 5.96 15.68 -2.19
C GLY A 392 4.66 16.37 -2.64
N LEU A 393 3.55 16.08 -1.97
CA LEU A 393 2.24 16.66 -2.28
C LEU A 393 2.06 18.04 -1.62
N ASN A 394 1.53 19.00 -2.37
CA ASN A 394 1.30 20.36 -1.92
C ASN A 394 -0.16 20.80 -2.12
N VAL A 395 -0.64 21.72 -1.28
CA VAL A 395 -2.00 22.28 -1.39
C VAL A 395 -2.20 23.02 -2.72
N ASP A 396 -1.13 23.63 -3.23
CA ASP A 396 -1.18 24.42 -4.45
C ASP A 396 -1.33 23.57 -5.73
N ASP A 397 -1.10 22.24 -5.63
CA ASP A 397 -1.26 21.29 -6.74
C ASP A 397 -2.70 20.83 -6.94
N GLY A 398 -3.54 20.94 -5.91
CA GLY A 398 -4.76 20.18 -5.90
C GLY A 398 -6.06 20.95 -5.85
N PRO A 399 -7.21 20.25 -5.89
CA PRO A 399 -7.33 18.80 -5.67
C PRO A 399 -6.80 17.96 -6.84
N LEU A 400 -6.36 16.73 -6.52
CA LEU A 400 -5.85 15.79 -7.52
C LEU A 400 -6.73 14.54 -7.60
N TYR A 401 -6.66 13.84 -8.75
CA TYR A 401 -7.08 12.46 -8.87
C TYR A 401 -5.89 11.52 -8.81
N ILE A 402 -6.02 10.44 -8.05
CA ILE A 402 -5.27 9.20 -8.24
C ILE A 402 -6.07 8.37 -9.23
N ILE A 403 -5.49 8.03 -10.36
CA ILE A 403 -6.06 7.17 -11.40
C ILE A 403 -5.27 5.88 -11.42
N GLN A 404 -5.92 4.78 -11.03
CA GLN A 404 -5.29 3.48 -10.84
C GLN A 404 -5.92 2.44 -11.76
N MET A 405 -5.10 1.69 -12.48
CA MET A 405 -5.48 0.38 -12.99
C MET A 405 -5.20 -0.68 -11.94
N ALA A 406 -6.25 -1.31 -11.44
CA ALA A 406 -6.19 -2.49 -10.58
C ALA A 406 -6.73 -3.67 -11.36
N VAL A 407 -5.88 -4.66 -11.66
CA VAL A 407 -6.29 -5.81 -12.48
C VAL A 407 -5.87 -7.09 -11.78
N MET A 408 -6.83 -8.00 -11.62
CA MET A 408 -6.59 -9.38 -11.19
C MET A 408 -6.94 -10.37 -12.32
N TRP A 409 -6.22 -11.50 -12.38
CA TRP A 409 -6.45 -12.56 -13.38
C TRP A 409 -5.98 -13.92 -12.85
N ALA A 410 -6.51 -15.03 -13.45
CA ALA A 410 -6.28 -16.36 -12.90
C ALA A 410 -4.96 -17.03 -13.33
N ASP A 411 -4.52 -16.84 -14.58
CA ASP A 411 -3.40 -17.61 -15.14
C ASP A 411 -2.20 -16.71 -15.49
N GLY A 412 -1.04 -17.01 -14.90
CA GLY A 412 0.20 -16.27 -15.11
C GLY A 412 0.68 -16.18 -16.56
N LYS A 413 0.23 -17.06 -17.47
CA LYS A 413 0.54 -17.00 -18.91
C LYS A 413 0.02 -15.70 -19.55
N ASP A 414 -1.06 -15.15 -19.01
CA ASP A 414 -1.72 -13.94 -19.54
C ASP A 414 -1.10 -12.63 -19.00
N SER A 415 -0.13 -12.74 -18.07
CA SER A 415 0.48 -11.59 -17.38
C SER A 415 1.03 -10.53 -18.32
N GLU A 416 1.68 -10.93 -19.43
CA GLU A 416 2.23 -9.96 -20.38
C GLU A 416 1.13 -9.12 -21.04
N ALA A 417 0.01 -9.73 -21.44
CA ALA A 417 -1.11 -9.02 -22.04
C ALA A 417 -1.75 -8.05 -21.04
N VAL A 418 -1.92 -8.46 -19.78
CA VAL A 418 -2.49 -7.63 -18.71
C VAL A 418 -1.56 -6.46 -18.37
N TYR A 419 -0.25 -6.70 -18.18
CA TYR A 419 0.70 -5.61 -17.91
C TYR A 419 0.75 -4.60 -19.05
N ARG A 420 0.73 -5.06 -20.29
CA ARG A 420 0.70 -4.20 -21.49
C ARG A 420 -0.58 -3.36 -21.54
N PHE A 421 -1.73 -3.97 -21.27
CA PHE A 421 -3.00 -3.25 -21.23
C PHE A 421 -2.99 -2.15 -20.16
N ALA A 422 -2.66 -2.49 -18.92
CA ALA A 422 -2.66 -1.54 -17.81
C ALA A 422 -1.67 -0.38 -18.04
N SER A 423 -0.45 -0.72 -18.47
CA SER A 423 0.61 0.24 -18.79
C SER A 423 0.20 1.19 -19.91
N ASN A 424 -0.24 0.67 -21.07
CA ASN A 424 -0.56 1.48 -22.25
C ASN A 424 -1.77 2.39 -21.99
N LEU A 425 -2.77 1.91 -21.23
CA LEU A 425 -3.93 2.72 -20.90
C LEU A 425 -3.53 3.94 -20.07
N LEU A 426 -2.77 3.73 -19.00
CA LEU A 426 -2.34 4.84 -18.14
C LEU A 426 -1.33 5.77 -18.83
N GLU A 427 -0.47 5.24 -19.69
CA GLU A 427 0.41 6.07 -20.54
C GLU A 427 -0.40 7.04 -21.42
N LYS A 428 -1.46 6.55 -22.07
CA LYS A 428 -2.35 7.38 -22.88
C LYS A 428 -3.06 8.44 -22.03
N ILE A 429 -3.54 8.07 -20.84
CA ILE A 429 -4.20 9.02 -19.91
C ILE A 429 -3.19 10.07 -19.45
N SER A 430 -1.97 9.67 -19.08
CA SER A 430 -0.90 10.60 -18.69
C SER A 430 -0.54 11.57 -19.82
N ASN A 431 -0.40 11.07 -21.03
CA ASN A 431 -0.09 11.91 -22.20
C ASN A 431 -1.20 12.91 -22.51
N GLU A 432 -2.46 12.52 -22.39
CA GLU A 432 -3.60 13.44 -22.57
C GLU A 432 -3.66 14.47 -21.42
N ALA A 433 -3.38 14.07 -20.19
CA ALA A 433 -3.27 14.98 -19.04
C ALA A 433 -2.17 16.04 -19.31
N LYS A 434 -0.97 15.63 -19.73
CA LYS A 434 0.13 16.54 -20.11
C LYS A 434 -0.27 17.51 -21.19
N LYS A 435 -0.91 17.01 -22.24
CA LYS A 435 -1.40 17.85 -23.36
C LYS A 435 -2.39 18.93 -22.89
N ARG A 436 -3.18 18.64 -21.84
CA ARG A 436 -4.15 19.58 -21.25
C ARG A 436 -3.55 20.45 -20.13
N GLY A 437 -2.30 20.23 -19.69
CA GLY A 437 -1.69 20.89 -18.53
C GLY A 437 -2.31 20.47 -17.19
N LEU A 438 -2.82 19.25 -17.13
CA LEU A 438 -3.48 18.64 -15.98
C LEU A 438 -2.64 17.54 -15.32
N ASP A 439 -1.43 17.30 -15.80
CA ASP A 439 -0.53 16.28 -15.25
C ASP A 439 -0.04 16.65 -13.84
N ASN A 440 0.30 15.63 -13.08
CA ASN A 440 0.99 15.72 -11.80
C ASN A 440 1.90 14.49 -11.66
N ASP A 441 3.14 14.71 -11.25
CA ASP A 441 4.17 13.66 -11.22
C ASP A 441 3.97 12.63 -10.10
N PHE A 442 3.14 12.90 -9.10
CA PHE A 442 2.98 12.04 -7.93
C PHE A 442 2.50 10.64 -8.28
N VAL A 443 3.24 9.63 -7.82
CA VAL A 443 2.90 8.20 -7.91
C VAL A 443 2.72 7.64 -6.50
N TYR A 444 1.50 7.22 -6.17
CA TYR A 444 1.21 6.69 -4.85
C TYR A 444 1.85 5.31 -4.65
N MET A 445 2.80 5.19 -3.72
CA MET A 445 3.60 3.99 -3.48
C MET A 445 2.76 2.72 -3.32
N ASN A 446 1.67 2.77 -2.55
CA ASN A 446 0.87 1.58 -2.25
C ASN A 446 0.03 1.07 -3.45
N TYR A 447 -0.05 1.86 -4.53
CA TYR A 447 -0.77 1.51 -5.76
C TYR A 447 0.14 1.45 -6.99
N ALA A 448 1.44 1.62 -6.79
CA ALA A 448 2.38 1.67 -7.90
C ALA A 448 2.73 0.27 -8.42
N SER A 449 2.98 0.20 -9.72
CA SER A 449 3.53 -0.98 -10.38
C SER A 449 5.03 -1.13 -10.07
N GLN A 450 5.51 -2.36 -10.13
CA GLN A 450 6.94 -2.67 -10.04
C GLN A 450 7.81 -1.97 -11.11
N TYR A 451 7.21 -1.37 -12.11
CA TYR A 451 7.89 -0.68 -13.20
C TYR A 451 7.97 0.85 -13.00
N GLN A 452 7.34 1.40 -11.96
CA GLN A 452 7.29 2.84 -11.69
C GLN A 452 8.36 3.28 -10.67
N ASP A 453 9.08 4.36 -10.96
CA ASP A 453 10.04 4.98 -10.03
C ASP A 453 9.32 5.93 -9.08
N VAL A 454 8.75 5.36 -8.03
CA VAL A 454 7.91 6.08 -7.06
C VAL A 454 8.67 7.22 -6.38
N VAL A 455 9.91 6.97 -5.92
CA VAL A 455 10.62 7.97 -5.12
C VAL A 455 11.03 9.19 -5.97
N SER A 456 11.27 9.01 -7.26
CA SER A 456 11.51 10.12 -8.19
C SER A 456 10.29 11.03 -8.33
N SER A 457 9.08 10.47 -8.23
CA SER A 457 7.82 11.21 -8.32
C SER A 457 7.54 12.15 -7.13
N TYR A 458 8.26 11.97 -6.03
CA TYR A 458 8.14 12.85 -4.85
C TYR A 458 8.87 14.21 -5.02
N GLY A 459 9.51 14.40 -6.18
CA GLY A 459 10.30 15.57 -6.50
C GLY A 459 11.77 15.43 -6.08
N LYS A 460 12.63 16.16 -6.79
CA LYS A 460 14.10 16.07 -6.63
C LYS A 460 14.54 16.34 -5.20
N ASP A 461 14.02 17.39 -4.56
CA ASP A 461 14.47 17.80 -3.23
C ASP A 461 14.10 16.75 -2.16
N ASN A 462 12.89 16.17 -2.24
CA ASN A 462 12.48 15.11 -1.35
C ASN A 462 13.27 13.83 -1.58
N LYS A 463 13.53 13.44 -2.84
CA LYS A 463 14.38 12.30 -3.18
C LYS A 463 15.80 12.46 -2.63
N ASP A 464 16.41 13.62 -2.82
CA ASP A 464 17.77 13.91 -2.34
C ASP A 464 17.81 13.91 -0.80
N ARG A 465 16.80 14.47 -0.14
CA ARG A 465 16.66 14.44 1.31
C ARG A 465 16.49 13.02 1.85
N LEU A 466 15.64 12.19 1.24
CA LEU A 466 15.48 10.76 1.59
C LEU A 466 16.80 10.01 1.47
N LYS A 467 17.56 10.23 0.39
CA LYS A 467 18.89 9.61 0.18
C LYS A 467 19.89 10.05 1.24
N SER A 468 19.92 11.33 1.59
CA SER A 468 20.79 11.87 2.65
C SER A 468 20.48 11.26 4.02
N ILE A 469 19.18 11.14 4.36
CA ILE A 469 18.73 10.52 5.61
C ILE A 469 19.11 9.02 5.63
N SER A 470 18.86 8.31 4.54
CA SER A 470 19.27 6.90 4.41
C SER A 470 20.78 6.73 4.64
N ALA A 471 21.63 7.54 3.98
CA ALA A 471 23.07 7.50 4.17
C ALA A 471 23.52 7.80 5.60
N LYS A 472 22.80 8.68 6.31
CA LYS A 472 23.08 9.03 7.72
C LYS A 472 22.81 7.86 8.68
N TYR A 473 21.69 7.15 8.54
CA TYR A 473 21.27 6.08 9.46
C TYR A 473 21.64 4.67 8.99
N ASP A 474 21.94 4.52 7.71
CA ASP A 474 22.36 3.27 7.07
C ASP A 474 23.50 3.50 6.07
N PRO A 475 24.69 3.91 6.54
CA PRO A 475 25.83 4.22 5.65
C PRO A 475 26.33 3.02 4.83
N ASN A 476 26.03 1.79 5.24
CA ASN A 476 26.38 0.57 4.53
C ASN A 476 25.29 0.13 3.53
N GLY A 477 24.12 0.75 3.55
CA GLY A 477 23.00 0.46 2.67
C GLY A 477 22.34 -0.90 2.92
N VAL A 478 22.21 -1.30 4.18
CA VAL A 478 21.54 -2.56 4.58
C VAL A 478 20.15 -2.65 3.98
N PHE A 479 19.34 -1.60 4.18
CA PHE A 479 17.96 -1.57 3.68
C PHE A 479 17.84 -1.23 2.18
N GLN A 480 18.94 -0.79 1.54
CA GLN A 480 18.98 -0.58 0.08
C GLN A 480 19.47 -1.82 -0.67
N LYS A 481 20.38 -2.59 -0.07
CA LYS A 481 21.10 -3.70 -0.72
C LYS A 481 20.59 -5.07 -0.26
N LEU A 482 20.44 -5.27 1.06
CA LEU A 482 20.04 -6.57 1.62
C LEU A 482 18.51 -6.72 1.70
N GLN A 483 17.75 -5.62 1.67
CA GLN A 483 16.30 -5.63 1.47
C GLN A 483 15.96 -5.07 0.08
N PRO A 484 16.24 -5.80 -1.01
CA PRO A 484 16.20 -5.24 -2.37
C PRO A 484 14.78 -5.04 -2.92
N GLY A 485 13.79 -5.66 -2.31
CA GLY A 485 12.41 -5.65 -2.76
C GLY A 485 11.68 -4.35 -2.46
N TYR A 486 10.54 -4.14 -3.15
CA TYR A 486 9.72 -2.94 -3.12
C TYR A 486 10.45 -1.72 -3.72
N PHE A 487 9.95 -0.50 -3.47
CA PHE A 487 10.50 0.73 -4.07
C PHE A 487 11.73 1.22 -3.32
N LYS A 488 12.87 1.38 -4.03
CA LYS A 488 14.11 1.88 -3.48
C LYS A 488 14.33 3.36 -3.83
N LEU A 489 15.25 4.00 -3.10
CA LEU A 489 15.45 5.46 -3.20
C LEU A 489 15.98 5.92 -4.56
N ASP A 490 16.53 5.02 -5.36
CA ASP A 490 17.18 5.32 -6.63
C ASP A 490 16.62 4.56 -7.84
N ARG A 491 15.64 3.68 -7.64
CA ARG A 491 15.09 2.85 -8.73
C ARG A 491 13.71 2.29 -8.44
N ALA A 492 12.99 1.99 -9.50
CA ALA A 492 11.87 1.06 -9.49
C ALA A 492 12.32 -0.37 -9.12
N PRO A 493 11.44 -1.24 -8.61
CA PRO A 493 11.74 -2.67 -8.42
C PRO A 493 12.27 -3.37 -9.67
N ILE A 494 11.71 -3.06 -10.84
CA ILE A 494 12.17 -3.55 -12.15
C ILE A 494 12.49 -2.37 -13.05
N THR A 495 13.73 -2.33 -13.54
CA THR A 495 14.25 -1.27 -14.42
C THR A 495 14.46 -1.77 -15.85
N GLY A 496 14.59 -0.87 -16.82
CA GLY A 496 14.89 -1.22 -18.22
C GLY A 496 13.76 -1.94 -18.93
N THR A 497 12.54 -1.67 -18.58
CA THR A 497 11.33 -2.35 -19.07
C THR A 497 10.74 -1.67 -20.31
N LYS A 498 9.97 -2.46 -21.10
CA LYS A 498 9.11 -2.00 -22.19
C LYS A 498 7.75 -1.44 -21.72
N TYR A 499 7.49 -1.48 -20.42
CA TYR A 499 6.27 -0.96 -19.84
C TYR A 499 6.46 0.49 -19.40
N PHE A 500 5.37 1.24 -19.39
CA PHE A 500 5.34 2.63 -19.00
C PHE A 500 5.94 2.82 -17.59
N SER A 501 6.94 3.66 -17.54
CA SER A 501 7.58 4.14 -16.30
C SER A 501 7.76 5.64 -16.43
N PHE A 502 7.63 6.36 -15.35
CA PHE A 502 7.93 7.80 -15.32
C PHE A 502 9.41 8.04 -15.41
#